data_d8e851b12fe6883bbaddd324dbdd1548
#
_entry.id   d8e851b12fe6883bbaddd324dbdd1548
#
_cell.length_a   1.000
_cell.length_b   1.000
_cell.length_c   1.000
_cell.angle_alpha   90.00
_cell.angle_beta   90.00
_cell.angle_gamma   90.00
#
_symmetry.space_group_name_H-M   'P 1'
#
loop_
_entity.id
_entity.type
_entity.pdbx_description
1 polymer ?
#
loop_
_entity_poly.entity_id
_entity_poly.type
_entity_poly.pdbx_seq_one_letter_code
_entity_poly.pdbx_strand_id
1 'polypeptide(L)'
;GIRDLVRSRGLGDVYKRQIEELIGQSNCGSRHVGIYWPLPGEADVRPLRDGRHPPLALPVADGCGGLIYRSWGEDPLQPDGCGIPAPPAGDALKPDQLALLLVPALAVDGAGIRLGYGGGYYDRLRADPAWAAVPAWVVLPSTCLAAEALPREPWDVPFTGWITEQGAGRPA
;
A
#
# COMPACT_ATOMS: atom_id res chain seq x y z
N GLY A 1 6.07 15.05 -21.44
CA GLY A 1 5.16 15.76 -22.35
C GLY A 1 3.68 15.54 -22.03
N ILE A 2 2.78 16.22 -22.77
CA ILE A 2 1.32 16.12 -22.53
C ILE A 2 0.81 14.67 -22.68
N ARG A 3 1.43 13.88 -23.56
CA ARG A 3 1.09 12.46 -23.76
C ARG A 3 1.42 11.61 -22.53
N ASP A 4 2.50 11.92 -21.84
CA ASP A 4 2.90 11.20 -20.62
C ASP A 4 1.99 11.57 -19.44
N LEU A 5 1.57 12.83 -19.36
CA LEU A 5 0.60 13.30 -18.37
C LEU A 5 -0.78 12.66 -18.55
N VAL A 6 -1.24 12.53 -19.79
CA VAL A 6 -2.53 11.87 -20.11
C VAL A 6 -2.46 10.38 -19.84
N ARG A 7 -1.34 9.74 -20.16
CA ARG A 7 -1.10 8.31 -19.90
C ARG A 7 -1.01 8.03 -18.40
N SER A 8 -0.34 8.90 -17.65
CA SER A 8 -0.25 8.83 -16.20
C SER A 8 -1.61 8.99 -15.51
N ARG A 9 -2.45 9.94 -15.98
CA ARG A 9 -3.81 10.13 -15.47
C ARG A 9 -4.70 8.94 -15.77
N GLY A 10 -4.64 8.38 -16.97
CA GLY A 10 -5.43 7.21 -17.36
C GLY A 10 -5.08 5.96 -16.55
N LEU A 11 -3.80 5.73 -16.26
CA LEU A 11 -3.34 4.62 -15.40
C LEU A 11 -3.80 4.81 -13.95
N GLY A 12 -3.74 6.04 -13.41
CA GLY A 12 -4.23 6.37 -12.09
C GLY A 12 -5.73 6.06 -11.94
N ASP A 13 -6.53 6.37 -12.94
CA ASP A 13 -7.98 6.08 -12.95
C ASP A 13 -8.26 4.57 -12.98
N VAL A 14 -7.46 3.78 -13.69
CA VAL A 14 -7.59 2.32 -13.72
C VAL A 14 -7.29 1.72 -12.35
N TYR A 15 -6.19 2.10 -11.72
CA TYR A 15 -5.86 1.67 -10.37
C TYR A 15 -6.94 2.06 -9.36
N LYS A 16 -7.42 3.30 -9.44
CA LYS A 16 -8.47 3.80 -8.56
C LYS A 16 -9.72 2.93 -8.63
N ARG A 17 -10.17 2.59 -9.81
CA ARG A 17 -11.34 1.73 -10.02
C ARG A 17 -11.16 0.34 -9.41
N GLN A 18 -10.01 -0.28 -9.63
CA GLN A 18 -9.67 -1.59 -9.07
C GLN A 18 -9.68 -1.56 -7.54
N ILE A 19 -9.09 -0.52 -6.96
CA ILE A 19 -9.01 -0.36 -5.51
C ILE A 19 -10.40 -0.06 -4.93
N GLU A 20 -11.21 0.74 -5.60
CA GLU A 20 -12.59 1.02 -5.18
C GLU A 20 -13.44 -0.26 -5.13
N GLU A 21 -13.30 -1.14 -6.11
CA GLU A 21 -13.95 -2.45 -6.08
C GLU A 21 -13.51 -3.29 -4.88
N LEU A 22 -12.21 -3.31 -4.59
CA LEU A 22 -11.67 -4.02 -3.45
C LEU A 22 -12.21 -3.45 -2.13
N ILE A 23 -12.23 -2.14 -1.97
CA ILE A 23 -12.78 -1.46 -0.79
C ILE A 23 -14.27 -1.79 -0.64
N GLY A 24 -15.03 -1.78 -1.74
CA GLY A 24 -16.45 -2.10 -1.74
C GLY A 24 -16.75 -3.55 -1.34
N GLN A 25 -15.86 -4.47 -1.64
CA GLN A 25 -15.98 -5.88 -1.26
C GLN A 25 -15.49 -6.14 0.17
N SER A 26 -14.76 -5.20 0.75
CA SER A 26 -14.22 -5.29 2.11
C SER A 26 -15.21 -4.68 3.10
N ASN A 27 -15.43 -5.34 4.22
CA ASN A 27 -16.26 -4.78 5.29
C ASN A 27 -15.44 -3.76 6.09
N CYS A 28 -15.29 -2.55 5.55
CA CYS A 28 -14.45 -1.52 6.16
C CYS A 28 -15.06 -0.96 7.46
N GLY A 29 -16.39 -0.78 7.50
CA GLY A 29 -17.04 -0.12 8.64
C GLY A 29 -16.44 1.29 8.85
N SER A 30 -16.06 1.59 10.09
CA SER A 30 -15.39 2.84 10.46
C SER A 30 -13.85 2.76 10.41
N ARG A 31 -13.30 1.62 9.98
CA ARG A 31 -11.87 1.41 9.94
C ARG A 31 -11.21 2.16 8.79
N HIS A 32 -9.93 2.44 8.95
CA HIS A 32 -9.12 3.11 7.94
C HIS A 32 -8.68 2.15 6.84
N VAL A 33 -8.43 2.70 5.66
CA VAL A 33 -7.68 2.04 4.60
C VAL A 33 -6.27 2.62 4.61
N GLY A 34 -5.27 1.77 4.85
CA GLY A 34 -3.86 2.18 4.77
C GLY A 34 -3.43 2.30 3.32
N ILE A 35 -2.93 3.46 2.94
CA ILE A 35 -2.35 3.68 1.62
C ILE A 35 -0.87 4.03 1.78
N TYR A 36 -0.22 4.48 0.73
CA TYR A 36 1.17 4.92 0.75
C TYR A 36 1.31 6.22 -0.02
N TRP A 37 2.34 7.01 0.32
CA TRP A 37 2.73 8.16 -0.49
C TRP A 37 3.60 7.66 -1.65
N PRO A 38 3.18 7.84 -2.92
CA PRO A 38 3.88 7.24 -4.04
C PRO A 38 5.24 7.91 -4.27
N LEU A 39 6.25 7.08 -4.44
CA LEU A 39 7.55 7.50 -4.95
C LEU A 39 7.52 7.57 -6.49
N PRO A 40 8.49 8.23 -7.13
CA PRO A 40 8.56 8.26 -8.60
C PRO A 40 8.51 6.84 -9.19
N GLY A 41 7.62 6.64 -10.16
CA GLY A 41 7.40 5.34 -10.80
C GLY A 41 6.40 4.41 -10.11
N GLU A 42 5.98 4.71 -8.91
CA GLU A 42 4.94 3.96 -8.21
C GLU A 42 3.54 4.41 -8.64
N ALA A 43 2.57 3.50 -8.54
CA ALA A 43 1.17 3.83 -8.82
C ALA A 43 0.65 4.88 -7.84
N ASP A 44 -0.01 5.91 -8.35
CA ASP A 44 -0.54 6.98 -7.53
C ASP A 44 -1.91 6.62 -6.97
N VAL A 45 -1.95 6.35 -5.67
CA VAL A 45 -3.17 6.01 -4.92
C VAL A 45 -3.78 7.22 -4.19
N ARG A 46 -3.14 8.40 -4.26
CA ARG A 46 -3.63 9.62 -3.59
C ARG A 46 -5.01 10.08 -4.04
N PRO A 47 -5.47 9.85 -5.29
CA PRO A 47 -6.84 10.18 -5.70
C PRO A 47 -7.94 9.47 -4.91
N LEU A 48 -7.63 8.44 -4.12
CA LEU A 48 -8.58 7.84 -3.18
C LEU A 48 -9.05 8.83 -2.11
N ARG A 49 -8.31 9.91 -1.87
CA ARG A 49 -8.70 10.98 -0.95
C ARG A 49 -9.69 11.95 -1.62
N ASP A 50 -10.85 11.45 -1.96
CA ASP A 50 -11.91 12.21 -2.63
C ASP A 50 -13.16 12.41 -1.75
N GLY A 51 -13.12 11.97 -0.49
CA GLY A 51 -14.21 12.06 0.48
C GLY A 51 -15.31 11.01 0.30
N ARG A 52 -15.19 10.10 -0.65
CA ARG A 52 -16.18 9.03 -0.90
C ARG A 52 -15.79 7.69 -0.26
N HIS A 53 -14.57 7.57 0.21
CA HIS A 53 -14.01 6.33 0.73
C HIS A 53 -13.93 6.35 2.25
N PRO A 54 -13.70 5.20 2.87
CA PRO A 54 -13.34 5.15 4.29
C PRO A 54 -12.16 6.09 4.58
N PRO A 55 -11.98 6.52 5.84
CA PRO A 55 -10.85 7.35 6.18
C PRO A 55 -9.53 6.66 5.79
N LEU A 56 -8.59 7.44 5.30
CA LEU A 56 -7.29 6.96 4.84
C LEU A 56 -6.23 7.10 5.93
N ALA A 57 -5.26 6.20 5.92
CA ALA A 57 -4.08 6.28 6.77
C ALA A 57 -2.82 6.22 5.91
N LEU A 58 -1.77 6.89 6.35
CA LEU A 58 -0.45 6.86 5.74
C LEU A 58 0.57 6.24 6.69
N PRO A 59 1.54 5.50 6.15
CA PRO A 59 2.64 4.97 6.94
C PRO A 59 3.59 6.10 7.34
N VAL A 60 4.16 5.97 8.52
CA VAL A 60 5.15 6.90 9.07
C VAL A 60 6.36 6.08 9.50
N ALA A 61 7.47 6.24 8.77
CA ALA A 61 8.72 5.57 9.08
C ALA A 61 9.53 6.39 10.09
N ASP A 62 10.22 5.71 11.00
CA ASP A 62 11.07 6.36 12.00
C ASP A 62 12.53 6.55 11.53
N GLY A 63 12.88 6.02 10.35
CA GLY A 63 14.26 6.03 9.84
C GLY A 63 15.15 4.93 10.40
N CYS A 64 14.65 4.12 11.32
CA CYS A 64 15.37 3.06 12.03
C CYS A 64 14.75 1.67 11.85
N GLY A 65 13.82 1.51 10.93
CA GLY A 65 13.15 0.25 10.62
C GLY A 65 11.72 0.13 11.17
N GLY A 66 11.29 1.04 12.03
CA GLY A 66 9.93 1.10 12.58
C GLY A 66 8.95 1.80 11.65
N LEU A 67 7.75 1.24 11.54
CA LEU A 67 6.66 1.78 10.73
C LEU A 67 5.39 1.79 11.57
N ILE A 68 4.72 2.94 11.60
CA ILE A 68 3.37 3.08 12.16
C ILE A 68 2.44 3.65 11.11
N TYR A 69 1.14 3.57 11.35
CA TYR A 69 0.13 4.23 10.53
C TYR A 69 -0.54 5.34 11.34
N ARG A 70 -0.74 6.50 10.71
CA ARG A 70 -1.54 7.58 11.26
C ARG A 70 -2.64 7.96 10.28
N SER A 71 -3.77 8.42 10.82
CA SER A 71 -4.86 8.96 9.99
C SER A 71 -4.37 10.13 9.16
N TRP A 72 -4.70 10.12 7.87
CA TRP A 72 -4.44 11.25 6.97
C TRP A 72 -5.58 12.26 7.09
N GLY A 73 -5.44 13.17 8.06
CA GLY A 73 -6.41 14.24 8.34
C GLY A 73 -6.12 15.51 7.55
N GLU A 74 -6.52 16.65 8.13
CA GLU A 74 -6.41 17.95 7.49
C GLU A 74 -5.04 18.63 7.69
N ASP A 75 -4.24 18.16 8.65
CA ASP A 75 -2.93 18.74 8.93
C ASP A 75 -1.99 18.56 7.73
N PRO A 76 -1.16 19.57 7.41
CA PRO A 76 -0.16 19.43 6.36
C PRO A 76 0.80 18.27 6.65
N LEU A 77 1.11 17.49 5.62
CA LEU A 77 2.08 16.41 5.73
C LEU A 77 3.49 16.98 5.92
N GLN A 78 4.32 16.24 6.65
CA GLN A 78 5.72 16.55 6.86
C GLN A 78 6.58 15.31 6.56
N PRO A 79 7.87 15.51 6.21
CA PRO A 79 8.75 14.37 5.98
C PRO A 79 8.87 13.49 7.23
N ASP A 80 8.73 12.18 7.05
CA ASP A 80 9.01 11.20 8.11
C ASP A 80 10.52 10.92 8.23
N GLY A 81 10.89 9.92 8.99
CA GLY A 81 12.30 9.53 9.19
C GLY A 81 13.03 9.09 7.92
N CYS A 82 12.30 8.79 6.84
CA CYS A 82 12.85 8.46 5.52
C CYS A 82 12.67 9.61 4.51
N GLY A 83 12.19 10.76 4.94
CA GLY A 83 11.94 11.92 4.07
C GLY A 83 10.66 11.82 3.24
N ILE A 84 9.76 10.90 3.56
CA ILE A 84 8.51 10.69 2.83
C ILE A 84 7.39 11.48 3.52
N PRO A 85 6.54 12.19 2.77
CA PRO A 85 5.42 12.92 3.35
C PRO A 85 4.50 12.02 4.17
N ALA A 86 4.24 12.42 5.41
CA ALA A 86 3.45 11.66 6.37
C ALA A 86 2.72 12.58 7.35
N PRO A 87 1.64 12.12 7.98
CA PRO A 87 0.98 12.88 9.04
C PRO A 87 1.95 13.13 10.22
N PRO A 88 2.14 14.40 10.63
CA PRO A 88 3.16 14.75 11.63
C PRO A 88 2.73 14.45 13.05
N ALA A 89 1.44 14.24 13.30
CA ALA A 89 0.87 14.07 14.62
C ALA A 89 -0.35 13.14 14.58
N GLY A 90 -0.80 12.74 15.74
CA GLY A 90 -1.91 11.83 15.94
C GLY A 90 -1.45 10.49 16.50
N ASP A 91 -2.39 9.74 17.08
CA ASP A 91 -2.10 8.43 17.63
C ASP A 91 -1.76 7.42 16.51
N ALA A 92 -0.82 6.53 16.80
CA ALA A 92 -0.58 5.39 15.94
C ALA A 92 -1.82 4.49 15.91
N LEU A 93 -2.27 4.14 14.70
CA LEU A 93 -3.40 3.24 14.53
C LEU A 93 -3.00 1.81 14.87
N LYS A 94 -3.93 1.09 15.49
CA LYS A 94 -3.76 -0.33 15.80
C LYS A 94 -4.17 -1.18 14.62
N PRO A 95 -3.71 -2.44 14.53
CA PRO A 95 -4.08 -3.34 13.41
C PRO A 95 -5.59 -3.49 13.22
N ASP A 96 -6.37 -3.55 14.30
CA ASP A 96 -7.83 -3.68 14.24
C ASP A 96 -8.55 -2.41 13.74
N GLN A 97 -7.85 -1.29 13.63
CA GLN A 97 -8.35 -0.04 13.07
C GLN A 97 -8.10 0.08 11.56
N LEU A 98 -7.40 -0.88 10.96
CA LEU A 98 -7.13 -0.96 9.52
C LEU A 98 -7.99 -2.05 8.88
N ALA A 99 -8.78 -1.70 7.88
CA ALA A 99 -9.56 -2.66 7.11
C ALA A 99 -8.69 -3.43 6.11
N LEU A 100 -7.75 -2.73 5.48
CA LEU A 100 -6.77 -3.28 4.56
C LEU A 100 -5.59 -2.31 4.40
N LEU A 101 -4.49 -2.82 3.87
CA LEU A 101 -3.31 -2.04 3.51
C LEU A 101 -3.07 -2.15 2.01
N LEU A 102 -2.76 -1.02 1.39
CA LEU A 102 -2.19 -0.96 0.04
C LEU A 102 -0.70 -0.69 0.18
N VAL A 103 0.12 -1.49 -0.46
CA VAL A 103 1.58 -1.48 -0.30
C VAL A 103 2.25 -1.42 -1.67
N PRO A 104 3.22 -0.52 -1.89
CA PRO A 104 3.97 -0.49 -3.14
C PRO A 104 5.01 -1.62 -3.18
N ALA A 105 5.47 -2.00 -4.37
CA ALA A 105 6.51 -2.99 -4.54
C ALA A 105 7.27 -2.80 -5.84
N LEU A 106 8.50 -3.32 -5.88
CA LEU A 106 9.27 -3.46 -7.11
C LEU A 106 8.81 -4.68 -7.92
N ALA A 107 8.40 -5.74 -7.23
CA ALA A 107 7.86 -6.95 -7.84
C ALA A 107 7.03 -7.74 -6.82
N VAL A 108 6.18 -8.63 -7.32
CA VAL A 108 5.49 -9.65 -6.53
C VAL A 108 5.40 -10.92 -7.35
N ASP A 109 5.55 -12.07 -6.72
CA ASP A 109 5.41 -13.37 -7.39
C ASP A 109 4.03 -14.02 -7.17
N GLY A 110 3.80 -15.15 -7.81
CA GLY A 110 2.53 -15.87 -7.73
C GLY A 110 2.23 -16.46 -6.36
N ALA A 111 3.20 -16.50 -5.44
CA ALA A 111 2.99 -16.90 -4.05
C ALA A 111 2.67 -15.72 -3.12
N GLY A 112 2.63 -14.51 -3.64
CA GLY A 112 2.38 -13.30 -2.86
C GLY A 112 3.61 -12.76 -2.14
N ILE A 113 4.81 -13.16 -2.56
CA ILE A 113 6.07 -12.66 -2.01
C ILE A 113 6.47 -11.38 -2.73
N ARG A 114 6.72 -10.34 -1.94
CA ARG A 114 7.01 -9.00 -2.42
C ARG A 114 8.50 -8.71 -2.41
N LEU A 115 8.98 -8.05 -3.45
CA LEU A 115 10.29 -7.41 -3.47
C LEU A 115 10.12 -5.92 -3.20
N GLY A 116 10.73 -5.44 -2.11
CA GLY A 116 10.76 -4.04 -1.74
C GLY A 116 12.11 -3.40 -2.00
N TYR A 117 12.28 -2.17 -1.50
CA TYR A 117 13.48 -1.35 -1.71
C TYR A 117 14.64 -1.68 -0.76
N GLY A 118 14.52 -2.73 0.07
CA GLY A 118 15.59 -3.17 0.96
C GLY A 118 15.52 -2.62 2.38
N GLY A 119 14.65 -1.67 2.69
CA GLY A 119 14.49 -1.11 4.03
C GLY A 119 13.81 -2.04 5.04
N GLY A 120 13.01 -2.99 4.55
CA GLY A 120 12.35 -4.00 5.38
C GLY A 120 11.24 -3.48 6.30
N TYR A 121 10.75 -2.26 6.09
CA TYR A 121 9.74 -1.64 6.96
C TYR A 121 8.43 -2.43 7.01
N TYR A 122 7.90 -2.81 5.84
CA TYR A 122 6.66 -3.57 5.77
C TYR A 122 6.84 -5.01 6.26
N ASP A 123 7.99 -5.62 5.99
CA ASP A 123 8.29 -6.98 6.44
C ASP A 123 8.37 -7.03 7.97
N ARG A 124 9.00 -6.05 8.60
CA ARG A 124 9.06 -5.95 10.06
C ARG A 124 7.69 -5.68 10.67
N LEU A 125 6.90 -4.78 10.08
CA LEU A 125 5.53 -4.53 10.53
C LEU A 125 4.72 -5.82 10.51
N ARG A 126 4.77 -6.55 9.41
CA ARG A 126 3.96 -7.77 9.19
C ARG A 126 4.54 -9.02 9.85
N ALA A 127 5.73 -8.92 10.46
CA ALA A 127 6.23 -9.96 11.36
C ALA A 127 5.39 -10.07 12.65
N ASP A 128 4.72 -9.01 13.05
CA ASP A 128 3.71 -9.03 14.12
C ASP A 128 2.45 -9.74 13.61
N PRO A 129 2.00 -10.84 14.26
CA PRO A 129 0.81 -11.59 13.83
C PRO A 129 -0.46 -10.75 13.72
N ALA A 130 -0.63 -9.73 14.55
CA ALA A 130 -1.78 -8.83 14.48
C ALA A 130 -1.76 -8.00 13.19
N TRP A 131 -0.61 -7.51 12.76
CA TRP A 131 -0.45 -6.82 11.49
C TRP A 131 -0.51 -7.76 10.29
N ALA A 132 0.04 -8.97 10.41
CA ALA A 132 -0.05 -9.98 9.37
C ALA A 132 -1.50 -10.41 9.08
N ALA A 133 -2.38 -10.30 10.06
CA ALA A 133 -3.81 -10.59 9.93
C ALA A 133 -4.59 -9.50 9.17
N VAL A 134 -4.06 -8.29 9.05
CA VAL A 134 -4.65 -7.23 8.24
C VAL A 134 -4.44 -7.56 6.76
N PRO A 135 -5.52 -7.64 5.93
CA PRO A 135 -5.35 -7.87 4.51
C PRO A 135 -4.45 -6.82 3.90
N ALA A 136 -3.43 -7.25 3.16
CA ALA A 136 -2.45 -6.37 2.53
C ALA A 136 -2.34 -6.70 1.04
N TRP A 137 -2.52 -5.68 0.21
CA TRP A 137 -2.52 -5.78 -1.23
C TRP A 137 -1.38 -4.97 -1.83
N VAL A 138 -0.62 -5.62 -2.69
CA VAL A 138 0.47 -4.95 -3.41
C VAL A 138 -0.11 -4.23 -4.62
N VAL A 139 0.29 -2.99 -4.82
CA VAL A 139 -0.12 -2.18 -5.98
C VAL A 139 1.12 -1.91 -6.84
N LEU A 140 1.11 -2.38 -8.08
CA LEU A 140 2.25 -2.27 -8.98
C LEU A 140 1.81 -2.45 -10.44
N PRO A 141 2.63 -2.00 -11.42
CA PRO A 141 2.39 -2.30 -12.82
C PRO A 141 2.43 -3.81 -13.11
N SER A 142 1.64 -4.28 -14.07
CA SER A 142 1.62 -5.71 -14.46
C SER A 142 2.98 -6.23 -14.92
N THR A 143 3.81 -5.36 -15.48
CA THR A 143 5.19 -5.71 -15.87
C THR A 143 6.08 -6.08 -14.69
N CYS A 144 5.68 -5.75 -13.47
CA CYS A 144 6.39 -6.07 -12.23
C CYS A 144 5.88 -7.36 -11.56
N LEU A 145 4.93 -8.07 -12.17
CA LEU A 145 4.57 -9.42 -11.74
C LEU A 145 5.70 -10.38 -12.14
N ALA A 146 6.29 -11.04 -11.15
CA ALA A 146 7.39 -11.97 -11.39
C ALA A 146 6.84 -13.33 -11.88
N ALA A 147 7.34 -13.80 -13.02
CA ALA A 147 6.98 -15.12 -13.57
C ALA A 147 7.55 -16.28 -12.75
N GLU A 148 8.66 -16.02 -12.06
CA GLU A 148 9.35 -17.02 -11.22
C GLU A 148 9.29 -16.61 -9.75
N ALA A 149 9.46 -17.58 -8.86
CA ALA A 149 9.48 -17.34 -7.42
C ALA A 149 10.61 -16.36 -7.05
N LEU A 150 10.25 -15.34 -6.27
CA LEU A 150 11.20 -14.39 -5.69
C LEU A 150 11.93 -15.02 -4.50
N PRO A 151 13.17 -14.59 -4.21
CA PRO A 151 13.86 -14.99 -3.00
C PRO A 151 13.03 -14.67 -1.76
N ARG A 152 12.90 -15.63 -0.86
CA ARG A 152 12.17 -15.48 0.39
C ARG A 152 12.84 -16.21 1.52
N GLU A 153 12.61 -15.69 2.73
CA GLU A 153 12.97 -16.36 3.97
C GLU A 153 11.75 -17.12 4.53
N PRO A 154 11.95 -18.13 5.40
CA PRO A 154 10.83 -18.90 5.97
C PRO A 154 9.82 -18.06 6.76
N TRP A 155 10.25 -16.90 7.28
CA TRP A 155 9.42 -15.99 8.07
C TRP A 155 8.71 -14.93 7.22
N ASP A 156 8.95 -14.86 5.92
CA ASP A 156 8.27 -13.91 5.05
C ASP A 156 6.78 -14.24 4.95
N VAL A 157 5.94 -13.23 5.19
CA VAL A 157 4.49 -13.38 5.17
C VAL A 157 3.96 -13.01 3.79
N PRO A 158 3.31 -13.95 3.08
CA PRO A 158 2.70 -13.64 1.79
C PRO A 158 1.66 -12.53 1.89
N PHE A 159 1.59 -11.69 0.86
CA PHE A 159 0.54 -10.70 0.73
C PHE A 159 -0.77 -11.35 0.30
N THR A 160 -1.89 -10.70 0.61
CA THR A 160 -3.23 -11.18 0.28
C THR A 160 -3.45 -11.28 -1.22
N GLY A 161 -2.88 -10.35 -1.96
CA GLY A 161 -2.95 -10.31 -3.41
C GLY A 161 -2.26 -9.08 -3.97
N TRP A 162 -2.51 -8.82 -5.23
CA TRP A 162 -1.94 -7.68 -5.94
C TRP A 162 -2.97 -7.02 -6.85
N ILE A 163 -2.74 -5.75 -7.12
CA ILE A 163 -3.55 -4.92 -8.00
C ILE A 163 -2.63 -4.32 -9.06
N THR A 164 -3.00 -4.52 -10.32
CA THR A 164 -2.32 -3.92 -11.46
C THR A 164 -3.32 -3.14 -12.32
N GLU A 165 -2.83 -2.45 -13.33
CA GLU A 165 -3.68 -1.79 -14.34
C GLU A 165 -4.51 -2.79 -15.16
N GLN A 166 -4.20 -4.08 -15.10
CA GLN A 166 -4.93 -5.14 -15.81
C GLN A 166 -5.94 -5.89 -14.94
N GLY A 167 -5.88 -5.72 -13.63
CA GLY A 167 -6.80 -6.37 -12.70
C GLY A 167 -6.13 -6.81 -11.41
N ALA A 168 -6.92 -7.46 -10.56
CA ALA A 168 -6.47 -7.99 -9.28
C ALA A 168 -6.16 -9.49 -9.40
N GLY A 169 -5.18 -9.95 -8.61
CA GLY A 169 -4.82 -11.35 -8.50
C GLY A 169 -4.57 -11.76 -7.05
N ARG A 170 -4.60 -13.06 -6.80
CA ARG A 170 -4.32 -13.65 -5.49
C ARG A 170 -3.35 -14.82 -5.65
N PRO A 171 -2.58 -15.15 -4.61
CA PRO A 171 -1.78 -16.37 -4.58
C PRO A 171 -2.66 -17.60 -4.80
N ALA A 172 -2.11 -18.55 -5.52
CA ALA A 172 -2.77 -19.82 -5.81
C ALA A 172 -2.90 -20.69 -4.54
#